data_d02c842290248d45b634fee2c696ab66
#
_entry.id   d02c842290248d45b634fee2c696ab66
#
_cell.length_a   1.000
_cell.length_b   1.000
_cell.length_c   1.000
_cell.angle_alpha   90.00
_cell.angle_beta   90.00
_cell.angle_gamma   90.00
#
_symmetry.space_group_name_H-M   'P 1'
#
loop_
_entity.id
_entity.type
_entity.pdbx_description
1 polymer ?
#
loop_
_entity_poly.entity_id
_entity_poly.type
_entity_poly.pdbx_seq_one_letter_code
_entity_poly.pdbx_strand_id
1 'polypeptide(L)'
;DIDFISRDLPQLMAESREGIERVTRIVRDLKDFSYSGRDESWKLVDLHAGLESTINIIWNELKYKVTLHREYGQLPLVECLPSELNQVYMNLLLNAGHAIAERGTITVRTGVDGDAAVWVEFEDTGGGISPELRQRIFDPFFTTKPVGSGTGLGLSISYSIINKHNGRIDLDSTPGVGSRFRLVLPVKQPR
;
A
#
# COMPACT_ATOMS: atom_id res chain seq x y z
N ASP A 1 -42.85 -20.75 -4.75
CA ASP A 1 -42.36 -21.88 -3.94
C ASP A 1 -41.55 -21.31 -2.79
N ILE A 2 -42.11 -21.40 -1.56
CA ILE A 2 -41.55 -20.75 -0.37
C ILE A 2 -40.17 -21.33 -0.03
N ASP A 3 -39.97 -22.61 -0.26
CA ASP A 3 -38.68 -23.30 0.00
C ASP A 3 -37.57 -22.82 -0.94
N PHE A 4 -37.88 -22.46 -2.17
CA PHE A 4 -36.91 -21.87 -3.10
C PHE A 4 -36.49 -20.47 -2.64
N ILE A 5 -37.46 -19.63 -2.29
CA ILE A 5 -37.21 -18.26 -1.79
C ILE A 5 -36.41 -18.31 -0.48
N SER A 6 -36.72 -19.23 0.40
CA SER A 6 -36.03 -19.39 1.70
C SER A 6 -34.56 -19.83 1.54
N ARG A 7 -34.20 -20.54 0.47
CA ARG A 7 -32.82 -20.90 0.16
C ARG A 7 -32.04 -19.81 -0.55
N ASP A 8 -32.71 -19.10 -1.48
CA ASP A 8 -32.05 -18.09 -2.31
C ASP A 8 -31.86 -16.74 -1.59
N LEU A 9 -32.77 -16.39 -0.66
CA LEU A 9 -32.74 -15.11 0.04
C LEU A 9 -31.44 -14.88 0.83
N PRO A 10 -30.90 -15.84 1.62
CA PRO A 10 -29.65 -15.65 2.33
C PRO A 10 -28.47 -15.42 1.38
N GLN A 11 -28.42 -16.09 0.24
CA GLN A 11 -27.37 -15.92 -0.77
C GLN A 11 -27.48 -14.56 -1.43
N LEU A 12 -28.66 -14.13 -1.85
CA LEU A 12 -28.92 -12.79 -2.40
C LEU A 12 -28.55 -11.67 -1.42
N MET A 13 -28.85 -11.85 -0.14
CA MET A 13 -28.48 -10.88 0.90
C MET A 13 -26.95 -10.85 1.11
N ALA A 14 -26.26 -11.99 1.06
CA ALA A 14 -24.82 -12.04 1.16
C ALA A 14 -24.13 -11.35 -0.03
N GLU A 15 -24.59 -11.62 -1.25
CA GLU A 15 -24.09 -10.99 -2.49
C GLU A 15 -24.36 -9.48 -2.49
N SER A 16 -25.54 -9.05 -2.05
CA SER A 16 -25.91 -7.63 -1.93
C SER A 16 -25.02 -6.91 -0.92
N ARG A 17 -24.76 -7.53 0.24
CA ARG A 17 -23.85 -6.99 1.27
C ARG A 17 -22.45 -6.85 0.75
N GLU A 18 -21.92 -7.87 0.07
CA GLU A 18 -20.60 -7.83 -0.56
C GLU A 18 -20.50 -6.70 -1.59
N GLY A 19 -21.54 -6.53 -2.42
CA GLY A 19 -21.65 -5.43 -3.37
C GLY A 19 -21.60 -4.06 -2.70
N ILE A 20 -22.34 -3.87 -1.61
CA ILE A 20 -22.35 -2.61 -0.84
C ILE A 20 -20.99 -2.35 -0.18
N GLU A 21 -20.39 -3.35 0.44
CA GLU A 21 -19.05 -3.24 1.04
C GLU A 21 -18.01 -2.87 -0.01
N ARG A 22 -18.10 -3.42 -1.22
CA ARG A 22 -17.25 -3.08 -2.36
C ARG A 22 -17.42 -1.64 -2.79
N VAL A 23 -18.66 -1.18 -3.00
CA VAL A 23 -18.95 0.22 -3.38
C VAL A 23 -18.43 1.17 -2.29
N THR A 24 -18.66 0.85 -1.02
CA THR A 24 -18.18 1.65 0.11
C THR A 24 -16.66 1.77 0.11
N ARG A 25 -15.94 0.69 -0.22
CA ARG A 25 -14.48 0.68 -0.33
C ARG A 25 -14.01 1.55 -1.50
N ILE A 26 -14.62 1.38 -2.67
CA ILE A 26 -14.32 2.21 -3.86
C ILE A 26 -14.55 3.70 -3.59
N VAL A 27 -15.68 4.04 -2.95
CA VAL A 27 -16.00 5.45 -2.60
C VAL A 27 -15.00 6.01 -1.59
N ARG A 28 -14.56 5.20 -0.62
CA ARG A 28 -13.53 5.60 0.34
C ARG A 28 -12.20 5.85 -0.36
N ASP A 29 -11.75 4.91 -1.19
CA ASP A 29 -10.50 5.04 -1.94
C ASP A 29 -10.53 6.23 -2.90
N LEU A 30 -11.68 6.48 -3.55
CA LEU A 30 -11.89 7.64 -4.43
C LEU A 30 -11.90 8.95 -3.63
N LYS A 31 -12.50 8.95 -2.44
CA LYS A 31 -12.47 10.08 -1.52
C LYS A 31 -11.04 10.37 -1.10
N ASP A 32 -10.28 9.36 -0.71
CA ASP A 32 -8.88 9.50 -0.30
C ASP A 32 -8.01 10.01 -1.47
N PHE A 33 -8.28 9.55 -2.70
CA PHE A 33 -7.66 10.09 -3.91
C PHE A 33 -8.00 11.57 -4.15
N SER A 34 -9.27 11.96 -3.92
CA SER A 34 -9.75 13.36 -4.13
C SER A 34 -9.40 14.30 -2.98
N TYR A 35 -9.21 13.77 -1.78
CA TYR A 35 -9.01 14.55 -0.54
C TYR A 35 -7.55 14.68 -0.12
N SER A 36 -6.61 14.08 -0.85
CA SER A 36 -5.19 14.21 -0.56
C SER A 36 -4.79 15.69 -0.57
N GLY A 37 -4.69 16.30 0.60
CA GLY A 37 -3.98 17.56 0.78
C GLY A 37 -4.76 18.84 1.06
N ARG A 38 -6.03 18.80 1.48
CA ARG A 38 -6.75 20.08 1.74
C ARG A 38 -6.41 20.80 3.06
N ASP A 39 -5.87 20.07 4.07
CA ASP A 39 -5.57 20.66 5.39
C ASP A 39 -4.22 20.23 5.99
N GLU A 40 -3.36 19.55 5.25
CA GLU A 40 -2.09 19.09 5.77
C GLU A 40 -0.95 20.02 5.35
N SER A 41 -0.16 20.44 6.32
CA SER A 41 1.04 21.27 6.09
C SER A 41 2.29 20.38 6.00
N TRP A 42 3.24 20.77 5.17
CA TRP A 42 4.57 20.19 5.13
C TRP A 42 5.25 20.31 6.49
N LYS A 43 5.77 19.20 7.00
CA LYS A 43 6.41 19.12 8.32
C LYS A 43 7.70 18.31 8.25
N LEU A 44 8.66 18.69 9.07
CA LEU A 44 9.83 17.85 9.34
C LEU A 44 9.43 16.76 10.33
N VAL A 45 9.48 15.51 9.90
CA VAL A 45 9.05 14.35 10.70
C VAL A 45 10.07 13.23 10.66
N ASP A 46 10.01 12.39 11.69
CA ASP A 46 10.66 11.07 11.70
C ASP A 46 9.82 10.07 10.92
N LEU A 47 10.34 9.57 9.79
CA LEU A 47 9.64 8.59 8.98
C LEU A 47 9.40 7.25 9.70
N HIS A 48 10.29 6.86 10.64
CA HIS A 48 10.12 5.64 11.41
C HIS A 48 8.88 5.69 12.30
N ALA A 49 8.56 6.85 12.87
CA ALA A 49 7.35 7.01 13.67
C ALA A 49 6.08 6.76 12.82
N GLY A 50 6.04 7.24 11.59
CA GLY A 50 4.95 6.98 10.64
C GLY A 50 4.86 5.50 10.23
N LEU A 51 6.00 4.88 9.94
CA LEU A 51 6.10 3.45 9.61
C LEU A 51 5.57 2.57 10.75
N GLU A 52 6.05 2.77 11.98
CA GLU A 52 5.61 1.97 13.12
C GLU A 52 4.13 2.18 13.44
N SER A 53 3.64 3.41 13.34
CA SER A 53 2.21 3.70 13.51
C SER A 53 1.37 2.93 12.49
N THR A 54 1.77 2.94 11.22
CA THR A 54 1.08 2.24 10.13
C THR A 54 1.13 0.73 10.33
N ILE A 55 2.30 0.18 10.66
CA ILE A 55 2.49 -1.25 10.95
C ILE A 55 1.56 -1.69 12.08
N ASN A 56 1.50 -0.94 13.18
CA ASN A 56 0.64 -1.26 14.31
C ASN A 56 -0.85 -1.30 13.95
N ILE A 57 -1.31 -0.39 13.07
CA ILE A 57 -2.71 -0.36 12.62
C ILE A 57 -3.06 -1.64 11.85
N ILE A 58 -2.20 -2.08 10.92
CA ILE A 58 -2.50 -3.21 10.03
C ILE A 58 -2.00 -4.55 10.56
N TRP A 59 -1.28 -4.58 11.67
CA TRP A 59 -0.66 -5.80 12.20
C TRP A 59 -1.64 -6.93 12.42
N ASN A 60 -2.86 -6.62 12.87
CA ASN A 60 -3.90 -7.63 13.08
C ASN A 60 -4.29 -8.37 11.81
N GLU A 61 -4.16 -7.75 10.65
CA GLU A 61 -4.43 -8.36 9.35
C GLU A 61 -3.26 -9.24 8.87
N LEU A 62 -2.02 -8.86 9.21
CA LEU A 62 -0.80 -9.50 8.73
C LEU A 62 -0.29 -10.63 9.64
N LYS A 63 -0.42 -10.52 10.96
CA LYS A 63 0.27 -11.34 11.96
C LYS A 63 0.11 -12.86 11.83
N TYR A 64 -0.96 -13.33 11.19
CA TYR A 64 -1.23 -14.76 11.06
C TYR A 64 -0.44 -15.44 9.94
N LYS A 65 0.06 -14.66 8.97
CA LYS A 65 0.76 -15.17 7.79
C LYS A 65 2.10 -14.50 7.50
N VAL A 66 2.38 -13.38 8.14
CA VAL A 66 3.58 -12.57 7.86
C VAL A 66 4.53 -12.57 9.06
N THR A 67 5.81 -12.87 8.79
CA THR A 67 6.91 -12.52 9.68
C THR A 67 7.45 -11.16 9.22
N LEU A 68 7.45 -10.17 10.12
CA LEU A 68 7.89 -8.82 9.80
C LEU A 68 9.29 -8.56 10.35
N HIS A 69 10.24 -8.24 9.46
CA HIS A 69 11.59 -7.80 9.80
C HIS A 69 11.72 -6.29 9.61
N ARG A 70 12.44 -5.66 10.51
CA ARG A 70 12.76 -4.22 10.51
C ARG A 70 14.26 -4.05 10.48
N GLU A 71 14.75 -3.42 9.44
CA GLU A 71 16.18 -3.15 9.22
C GLU A 71 16.36 -1.64 8.97
N TYR A 72 16.17 -0.85 10.03
CA TYR A 72 16.17 0.61 9.94
C TYR A 72 17.58 1.18 10.03
N GLY A 73 17.94 1.99 9.05
CA GLY A 73 19.11 2.85 9.09
C GLY A 73 18.83 4.14 9.88
N GLN A 74 19.85 4.95 10.05
CA GLN A 74 19.68 6.29 10.64
C GLN A 74 19.18 7.26 9.57
N LEU A 75 18.06 7.93 9.81
CA LEU A 75 17.48 8.91 8.91
C LEU A 75 17.47 10.29 9.55
N PRO A 76 17.68 11.36 8.77
CA PRO A 76 17.35 12.71 9.20
C PRO A 76 15.83 12.90 9.25
N LEU A 77 15.36 13.99 9.87
CA LEU A 77 13.99 14.43 9.71
C LEU A 77 13.73 14.80 8.25
N VAL A 78 12.58 14.39 7.71
CA VAL A 78 12.20 14.57 6.31
C VAL A 78 11.00 15.50 6.22
N GLU A 79 11.07 16.48 5.32
CA GLU A 79 9.97 17.39 5.04
C GLU A 79 8.93 16.69 4.16
N CYS A 80 7.75 16.41 4.71
CA CYS A 80 6.70 15.68 4.02
C CYS A 80 5.31 16.02 4.53
N LEU A 81 4.31 15.40 3.91
CA LEU A 81 2.91 15.34 4.36
C LEU A 81 2.70 13.98 5.05
N PRO A 82 2.70 13.91 6.39
CA PRO A 82 2.79 12.64 7.12
C PRO A 82 1.66 11.67 6.83
N SER A 83 0.42 12.14 6.75
CA SER A 83 -0.74 11.27 6.49
C SER A 83 -0.69 10.65 5.10
N GLU A 84 -0.21 11.40 4.10
CA GLU A 84 -0.05 10.89 2.74
C GLU A 84 1.02 9.79 2.67
N LEU A 85 2.17 9.99 3.34
CA LEU A 85 3.19 8.94 3.40
C LEU A 85 2.71 7.70 4.17
N ASN A 86 1.97 7.87 5.26
CA ASN A 86 1.38 6.75 5.98
C ASN A 86 0.41 5.96 5.10
N GLN A 87 -0.35 6.63 4.23
CA GLN A 87 -1.20 5.98 3.23
C GLN A 87 -0.38 5.15 2.24
N VAL A 88 0.76 5.66 1.76
CA VAL A 88 1.67 4.89 0.90
C VAL A 88 2.18 3.64 1.62
N TYR A 89 2.64 3.78 2.87
CA TYR A 89 3.13 2.67 3.67
C TYR A 89 2.05 1.59 3.86
N MET A 90 0.84 2.02 4.20
CA MET A 90 -0.31 1.12 4.34
C MET A 90 -0.59 0.34 3.06
N ASN A 91 -0.66 1.04 1.92
CA ASN A 91 -0.92 0.42 0.62
C ASN A 91 0.14 -0.62 0.26
N LEU A 92 1.42 -0.31 0.44
CA LEU A 92 2.52 -1.22 0.11
C LEU A 92 2.54 -2.43 1.05
N LEU A 93 2.38 -2.24 2.35
CA LEU A 93 2.36 -3.33 3.34
C LEU A 93 1.16 -4.27 3.15
N LEU A 94 -0.03 -3.73 2.88
CA LEU A 94 -1.21 -4.55 2.56
C LEU A 94 -1.04 -5.29 1.23
N ASN A 95 -0.44 -4.68 0.22
CA ASN A 95 -0.15 -5.35 -1.04
C ASN A 95 0.86 -6.49 -0.85
N ALA A 96 1.93 -6.27 -0.11
CA ALA A 96 2.91 -7.28 0.26
C ALA A 96 2.23 -8.45 1.02
N GLY A 97 1.40 -8.13 2.03
CA GLY A 97 0.63 -9.13 2.75
C GLY A 97 -0.32 -9.93 1.85
N HIS A 98 -0.98 -9.30 0.89
CA HIS A 98 -1.85 -10.00 -0.05
C HIS A 98 -1.08 -10.87 -1.06
N ALA A 99 0.14 -10.48 -1.45
CA ALA A 99 0.97 -11.26 -2.35
C ALA A 99 1.49 -12.58 -1.72
N ILE A 100 1.54 -12.64 -0.39
CA ILE A 100 1.90 -13.83 0.38
C ILE A 100 0.65 -14.71 0.52
N ALA A 101 0.68 -15.92 -0.05
CA ALA A 101 -0.47 -16.84 -0.05
C ALA A 101 -0.72 -17.43 1.34
N GLU A 102 0.25 -18.18 1.88
CA GLU A 102 0.10 -18.89 3.16
C GLU A 102 0.95 -18.25 4.25
N ARG A 103 2.28 -18.39 4.15
CA ARG A 103 3.25 -17.81 5.09
C ARG A 103 4.42 -17.23 4.34
N GLY A 104 4.92 -16.09 4.80
CA GLY A 104 6.07 -15.43 4.21
C GLY A 104 6.60 -14.30 5.09
N THR A 105 7.51 -13.55 4.50
CA THR A 105 8.23 -12.48 5.19
C THR A 105 7.98 -11.17 4.48
N ILE A 106 7.81 -10.11 5.27
CA ILE A 106 7.93 -8.73 4.82
C ILE A 106 9.11 -8.12 5.55
N THR A 107 10.04 -7.55 4.81
CA THR A 107 11.17 -6.80 5.37
C THR A 107 11.03 -5.34 5.03
N VAL A 108 11.07 -4.48 6.04
CA VAL A 108 11.05 -3.01 5.88
C VAL A 108 12.43 -2.49 6.19
N ARG A 109 13.06 -1.83 5.21
CA ARG A 109 14.39 -1.24 5.34
C ARG A 109 14.31 0.26 5.12
N THR A 110 15.23 0.98 5.74
CA THR A 110 15.39 2.41 5.51
C THR A 110 16.87 2.78 5.45
N GLY A 111 17.17 3.85 4.73
CA GLY A 111 18.53 4.35 4.63
C GLY A 111 18.59 5.72 3.94
N VAL A 112 19.80 6.25 3.85
CA VAL A 112 20.09 7.49 3.14
C VAL A 112 20.59 7.21 1.71
N ASP A 113 20.27 8.10 0.78
CA ASP A 113 20.77 8.08 -0.59
C ASP A 113 21.54 9.39 -0.83
N GLY A 114 22.83 9.37 -0.50
CA GLY A 114 23.64 10.57 -0.40
C GLY A 114 23.21 11.49 0.74
N ASP A 115 23.46 12.81 0.57
CA ASP A 115 23.17 13.81 1.63
C ASP A 115 21.78 14.44 1.46
N ALA A 116 21.12 14.26 0.33
CA ALA A 116 19.91 14.99 -0.05
C ALA A 116 18.63 14.12 -0.08
N ALA A 117 18.76 12.81 -0.02
CA ALA A 117 17.63 11.91 -0.11
C ALA A 117 17.68 10.78 0.91
N VAL A 118 16.52 10.23 1.20
CA VAL A 118 16.32 9.02 2.00
C VAL A 118 15.53 8.01 1.20
N TRP A 119 15.61 6.75 1.59
CA TRP A 119 14.78 5.72 1.02
C TRP A 119 14.11 4.86 2.10
N VAL A 120 12.91 4.37 1.74
CA VAL A 120 12.15 3.39 2.50
C VAL A 120 11.83 2.23 1.55
N GLU A 121 12.16 1.01 1.95
CA GLU A 121 12.01 -0.19 1.13
C GLU A 121 11.12 -1.21 1.81
N PHE A 122 10.22 -1.79 1.03
CA PHE A 122 9.32 -2.88 1.42
C PHE A 122 9.60 -4.07 0.51
N GLU A 123 10.09 -5.16 1.08
CA GLU A 123 10.35 -6.41 0.36
C GLU A 123 9.45 -7.51 0.90
N ASP A 124 8.77 -8.23 0.01
CA ASP A 124 7.95 -9.38 0.33
C ASP A 124 8.45 -10.65 -0.35
N THR A 125 8.15 -11.80 0.24
CA THR A 125 8.41 -13.13 -0.33
C THR A 125 7.15 -13.73 -0.95
N GLY A 126 6.31 -12.89 -1.55
CA GLY A 126 5.05 -13.31 -2.18
C GLY A 126 5.22 -13.83 -3.60
N GLY A 127 4.12 -13.84 -4.34
CA GLY A 127 4.07 -14.37 -5.70
C GLY A 127 4.85 -13.58 -6.76
N GLY A 128 5.31 -12.38 -6.43
CA GLY A 128 6.00 -11.49 -7.38
C GLY A 128 5.09 -10.93 -8.46
N ILE A 129 5.68 -10.12 -9.35
CA ILE A 129 4.99 -9.40 -10.43
C ILE A 129 5.69 -9.75 -11.74
N SER A 130 4.92 -10.21 -12.73
CA SER A 130 5.49 -10.54 -14.05
C SER A 130 5.97 -9.27 -14.78
N PRO A 131 7.00 -9.39 -15.64
CA PRO A 131 7.55 -8.23 -16.37
C PRO A 131 6.50 -7.45 -17.14
N GLU A 132 5.52 -8.14 -17.74
CA GLU A 132 4.45 -7.53 -18.55
C GLU A 132 3.53 -6.63 -17.73
N LEU A 133 3.41 -6.91 -16.43
CA LEU A 133 2.52 -6.17 -15.53
C LEU A 133 3.21 -4.99 -14.86
N ARG A 134 4.56 -4.97 -14.77
CA ARG A 134 5.31 -3.95 -14.02
C ARG A 134 5.00 -2.52 -14.45
N GLN A 135 4.75 -2.28 -15.73
CA GLN A 135 4.39 -0.95 -16.24
C GLN A 135 2.95 -0.56 -15.91
N ARG A 136 2.07 -1.57 -15.75
CA ARG A 136 0.63 -1.36 -15.58
C ARG A 136 0.17 -1.31 -14.13
N ILE A 137 0.98 -1.79 -13.19
CA ILE A 137 0.57 -1.84 -11.78
C ILE A 137 0.28 -0.47 -11.17
N PHE A 138 0.79 0.61 -11.78
CA PHE A 138 0.53 1.98 -11.35
C PHE A 138 -0.63 2.63 -12.11
N ASP A 139 -1.24 1.93 -13.09
CA ASP A 139 -2.44 2.42 -13.78
C ASP A 139 -3.62 2.42 -12.82
N PRO A 140 -4.42 3.49 -12.76
CA PRO A 140 -5.64 3.50 -11.95
C PRO A 140 -6.57 2.35 -12.33
N PHE A 141 -7.17 1.72 -11.32
CA PHE A 141 -8.09 0.58 -11.44
C PHE A 141 -7.47 -0.73 -11.94
N PHE A 142 -6.17 -0.76 -12.18
CA PHE A 142 -5.50 -2.00 -12.55
C PHE A 142 -5.35 -2.93 -11.34
N THR A 143 -5.83 -4.16 -11.46
CA THR A 143 -5.70 -5.19 -10.43
C THR A 143 -5.65 -6.59 -11.05
N THR A 144 -4.83 -7.45 -10.47
CA THR A 144 -4.79 -8.89 -10.78
C THR A 144 -5.61 -9.72 -9.77
N LYS A 145 -6.17 -9.09 -8.75
CA LYS A 145 -7.00 -9.74 -7.73
C LYS A 145 -8.38 -10.06 -8.29
N PRO A 146 -9.05 -11.10 -7.76
CA PRO A 146 -10.43 -11.42 -8.15
C PRO A 146 -11.35 -10.21 -7.99
N VAL A 147 -12.42 -10.21 -8.77
CA VAL A 147 -13.44 -9.16 -8.72
C VAL A 147 -13.96 -9.00 -7.30
N GLY A 148 -13.87 -7.79 -6.75
CA GLY A 148 -14.27 -7.50 -5.36
C GLY A 148 -13.12 -7.43 -4.35
N SER A 149 -11.95 -8.03 -4.63
CA SER A 149 -10.84 -8.13 -3.68
C SER A 149 -9.80 -7.02 -3.79
N GLY A 150 -9.89 -6.16 -4.81
CA GLY A 150 -8.98 -5.04 -5.00
C GLY A 150 -9.64 -3.94 -5.83
N THR A 151 -9.42 -2.68 -5.44
CA THR A 151 -9.93 -1.50 -6.17
C THR A 151 -9.00 -1.10 -7.32
N GLY A 152 -7.73 -1.55 -7.29
CA GLY A 152 -6.71 -1.15 -8.25
C GLY A 152 -6.24 0.31 -8.10
N LEU A 153 -6.60 0.97 -6.99
CA LEU A 153 -6.25 2.38 -6.77
C LEU A 153 -5.03 2.57 -5.86
N GLY A 154 -4.71 1.59 -5.00
CA GLY A 154 -3.67 1.76 -3.98
C GLY A 154 -2.29 2.15 -4.54
N LEU A 155 -1.80 1.47 -5.58
CA LEU A 155 -0.49 1.76 -6.17
C LEU A 155 -0.50 3.05 -6.97
N SER A 156 -1.58 3.38 -7.69
CA SER A 156 -1.69 4.65 -8.42
C SER A 156 -1.75 5.86 -7.47
N ILE A 157 -2.45 5.74 -6.33
CA ILE A 157 -2.45 6.73 -5.25
C ILE A 157 -1.03 6.87 -4.68
N SER A 158 -0.36 5.75 -4.37
CA SER A 158 1.01 5.78 -3.86
C SER A 158 1.98 6.47 -4.82
N TYR A 159 1.87 6.20 -6.11
CA TYR A 159 2.67 6.85 -7.15
C TYR A 159 2.41 8.36 -7.19
N SER A 160 1.15 8.79 -7.15
CA SER A 160 0.78 10.21 -7.13
C SER A 160 1.32 10.93 -5.89
N ILE A 161 1.21 10.30 -4.71
CA ILE A 161 1.72 10.85 -3.46
C ILE A 161 3.25 11.00 -3.51
N ILE A 162 3.97 9.98 -3.94
CA ILE A 162 5.44 10.03 -3.99
C ILE A 162 5.91 11.06 -5.01
N ASN A 163 5.26 11.18 -6.17
CA ASN A 163 5.55 12.24 -7.14
C ASN A 163 5.29 13.64 -6.57
N LYS A 164 4.21 13.83 -5.81
CA LYS A 164 3.91 15.10 -5.11
C LYS A 164 5.02 15.46 -4.12
N HIS A 165 5.68 14.46 -3.53
CA HIS A 165 6.83 14.63 -2.64
C HIS A 165 8.16 14.75 -3.41
N ASN A 166 8.14 14.95 -4.73
CA ASN A 166 9.33 14.99 -5.58
C ASN A 166 10.23 13.75 -5.43
N GLY A 167 9.62 12.63 -5.06
CA GLY A 167 10.27 11.32 -4.91
C GLY A 167 10.08 10.43 -6.13
N ARG A 168 10.53 9.18 -6.01
CA ARG A 168 10.28 8.12 -6.98
C ARG A 168 10.00 6.79 -6.29
N ILE A 169 9.35 5.89 -7.02
CA ILE A 169 9.15 4.49 -6.62
C ILE A 169 9.95 3.61 -7.57
N ASP A 170 10.91 2.89 -7.02
CA ASP A 170 11.67 1.86 -7.75
C ASP A 170 11.04 0.49 -7.44
N LEU A 171 10.85 -0.35 -8.46
CA LEU A 171 10.30 -1.70 -8.34
C LEU A 171 11.29 -2.73 -8.88
N ASP A 172 11.60 -3.70 -8.04
CA ASP A 172 12.26 -4.94 -8.43
C ASP A 172 11.38 -6.12 -8.00
N SER A 173 11.10 -7.04 -8.93
CA SER A 173 10.19 -8.15 -8.62
C SER A 173 10.48 -9.33 -9.53
N THR A 174 10.42 -10.54 -8.97
CA THR A 174 10.60 -11.79 -9.70
C THR A 174 9.43 -12.70 -9.42
N PRO A 175 8.71 -13.17 -10.45
CA PRO A 175 7.62 -14.12 -10.29
C PRO A 175 8.02 -15.35 -9.48
N GLY A 176 7.22 -15.70 -8.48
CA GLY A 176 7.46 -16.82 -7.59
C GLY A 176 8.50 -16.59 -6.49
N VAL A 177 9.15 -15.42 -6.46
CA VAL A 177 10.18 -15.07 -5.45
C VAL A 177 9.68 -13.96 -4.52
N GLY A 178 9.08 -12.89 -5.08
CA GLY A 178 8.59 -11.75 -4.33
C GLY A 178 8.77 -10.43 -5.06
N SER A 179 8.47 -9.34 -4.34
CA SER A 179 8.59 -7.98 -4.86
C SER A 179 9.30 -7.08 -3.85
N ARG A 180 9.99 -6.07 -4.36
CA ARG A 180 10.67 -5.04 -3.60
C ARG A 180 10.30 -3.67 -4.15
N PHE A 181 9.63 -2.89 -3.33
CA PHE A 181 9.29 -1.50 -3.61
C PHE A 181 10.19 -0.59 -2.80
N ARG A 182 10.92 0.29 -3.46
CA ARG A 182 11.76 1.31 -2.81
C ARG A 182 11.24 2.69 -3.13
N LEU A 183 10.87 3.42 -2.09
CA LEU A 183 10.48 4.82 -2.13
C LEU A 183 11.73 5.66 -1.90
N VAL A 184 12.04 6.57 -2.79
CA VAL A 184 13.13 7.55 -2.60
C VAL A 184 12.52 8.93 -2.48
N LEU A 185 12.87 9.64 -1.40
CA LEU A 185 12.29 10.93 -1.05
C LEU A 185 13.41 11.95 -0.78
N PRO A 186 13.29 13.20 -1.24
CA PRO A 186 14.21 14.24 -0.84
C PRO A 186 14.03 14.54 0.66
N VAL A 187 15.14 14.84 1.37
CA VAL A 187 15.10 15.24 2.78
C VAL A 187 14.34 16.55 2.96
N LYS A 188 14.49 17.48 2.00
CA LYS A 188 13.77 18.75 1.95
C LYS A 188 13.10 18.90 0.59
N GLN A 189 11.91 19.50 0.59
CA GLN A 189 11.22 19.76 -0.66
C GLN A 189 11.90 20.88 -1.44
N PRO A 190 12.07 20.74 -2.78
CA PRO A 190 12.53 21.83 -3.61
C PRO A 190 11.51 22.99 -3.53
N ARG A 191 12.01 24.19 -3.31
CA ARG A 191 11.22 25.43 -3.26
C ARG A 191 11.07 26.01 -4.65
#